data_345545045d1beabfd2b0c62d563b8227
#
_entry.id   345545045d1beabfd2b0c62d563b8227
#
_cell.length_a   1.000
_cell.length_b   1.000
_cell.length_c   1.000
_cell.angle_alpha   90.00
_cell.angle_beta   90.00
_cell.angle_gamma   90.00
#
_symmetry.space_group_name_H-M   'P 1'
#
loop_
_entity.id
_entity.type
_entity.pdbx_description
1 polymer ?
#
loop_
_entity_poly.entity_id
_entity_poly.type
_entity_poly.pdbx_seq_one_letter_code
_entity_poly.pdbx_strand_id
1 'polypeptide(L)'
;FELADKGTLFLDELGELSLPLQAKLLRVLQYGDLQRIGDDTPLKVNVRILAATNRDLKQAVVEGQFRSDLYHRLSVFPIQAPALRERPGDIPLLAGYFCERCRVSLGLERLRILPGALALLEGHDWPGNVRELEHAIHRAAVLARAEQGSQSPALDAHHFNLGAAVSPPPAASTATPAPSVATGLGL
;
A
#
# COMPACT_ATOMS: atom_id res chain seq x y z
N PHE A 1 1.75 6.14 22.27
CA PHE A 1 1.22 7.50 22.54
C PHE A 1 2.10 8.25 23.53
N GLU A 2 2.43 7.69 24.70
CA GLU A 2 3.23 8.35 25.72
C GLU A 2 4.58 8.84 25.22
N LEU A 3 5.33 7.98 24.49
CA LEU A 3 6.62 8.33 23.89
C LEU A 3 6.53 9.42 22.81
N ALA A 4 5.33 9.61 22.24
CA ALA A 4 5.08 10.60 21.21
C ALA A 4 4.41 11.87 21.76
N ASP A 5 4.33 12.04 23.10
CA ASP A 5 3.73 13.23 23.70
C ASP A 5 4.42 14.51 23.23
N LYS A 6 3.63 15.50 22.82
CA LYS A 6 4.07 16.75 22.17
C LYS A 6 4.78 16.56 20.82
N GLY A 7 4.73 15.36 20.24
CA GLY A 7 5.32 15.00 18.97
C GLY A 7 4.29 14.50 17.98
N THR A 8 4.75 13.67 17.05
CA THR A 8 3.92 13.05 15.98
C THR A 8 4.00 11.53 16.06
N LEU A 9 2.84 10.87 16.01
CA LEU A 9 2.71 9.42 15.92
C LEU A 9 2.16 9.04 14.55
N PHE A 10 2.87 8.15 13.87
CA PHE A 10 2.41 7.53 12.63
C PHE A 10 1.72 6.20 12.94
N LEU A 11 0.49 6.04 12.47
CA LEU A 11 -0.30 4.81 12.58
C LEU A 11 -0.45 4.21 11.20
N ASP A 12 0.25 3.12 10.93
CA ASP A 12 0.10 2.37 9.69
C ASP A 12 -1.01 1.32 9.81
N GLU A 13 -1.59 0.95 8.64
CA GLU A 13 -2.66 -0.05 8.54
C GLU A 13 -3.85 0.21 9.48
N LEU A 14 -4.23 1.48 9.63
CA LEU A 14 -5.31 1.90 10.54
C LEU A 14 -6.63 1.14 10.30
N GLY A 15 -6.91 0.78 9.04
CA GLY A 15 -8.12 0.03 8.66
C GLY A 15 -8.21 -1.39 9.24
N GLU A 16 -7.13 -1.91 9.80
CA GLU A 16 -7.07 -3.26 10.40
C GLU A 16 -7.37 -3.26 11.92
N LEU A 17 -7.56 -2.09 12.51
CA LEU A 17 -7.88 -2.00 13.94
C LEU A 17 -9.25 -2.62 14.24
N SER A 18 -9.31 -3.42 15.30
CA SER A 18 -10.59 -3.93 15.81
C SER A 18 -11.47 -2.80 16.38
N LEU A 19 -12.79 -2.95 16.33
CA LEU A 19 -13.75 -1.94 16.83
C LEU A 19 -13.47 -1.47 18.27
N PRO A 20 -13.09 -2.34 19.23
CA PRO A 20 -12.69 -1.89 20.56
C PRO A 20 -11.44 -0.99 20.56
N LEU A 21 -10.45 -1.26 19.72
CA LEU A 21 -9.26 -0.41 19.60
C LEU A 21 -9.58 0.91 18.92
N GLN A 22 -10.47 0.91 17.93
CA GLN A 22 -10.98 2.14 17.30
C GLN A 22 -11.66 3.06 18.33
N ALA A 23 -12.45 2.50 19.25
CA ALA A 23 -13.08 3.28 20.33
C ALA A 23 -12.05 3.90 21.28
N LYS A 24 -10.99 3.16 21.63
CA LYS A 24 -9.89 3.67 22.46
C LYS A 24 -9.12 4.77 21.72
N LEU A 25 -8.80 4.58 20.44
CA LEU A 25 -8.14 5.58 19.61
C LEU A 25 -8.96 6.87 19.53
N LEU A 26 -10.27 6.77 19.34
CA LEU A 26 -11.16 7.93 19.31
C LEU A 26 -11.09 8.74 20.60
N ARG A 27 -11.05 8.09 21.78
CA ARG A 27 -10.90 8.77 23.06
C ARG A 27 -9.60 9.56 23.16
N VAL A 28 -8.49 8.96 22.71
CA VAL A 28 -7.20 9.66 22.67
C VAL A 28 -7.25 10.86 21.72
N LEU A 29 -7.86 10.71 20.54
CA LEU A 29 -7.99 11.80 19.56
C LEU A 29 -8.92 12.94 20.01
N GLN A 30 -9.96 12.64 20.82
CA GLN A 30 -10.93 13.63 21.26
C GLN A 30 -10.48 14.37 22.51
N TYR A 31 -9.97 13.63 23.49
CA TYR A 31 -9.73 14.11 24.83
C TYR A 31 -8.25 14.10 25.25
N GLY A 32 -7.38 13.46 24.46
CA GLY A 32 -6.01 13.19 24.86
C GLY A 32 -5.89 12.16 25.98
N ASP A 33 -6.97 11.43 26.29
CA ASP A 33 -6.99 10.47 27.39
C ASP A 33 -6.47 9.12 26.95
N LEU A 34 -5.36 8.71 27.55
CA LEU A 34 -4.76 7.40 27.40
C LEU A 34 -4.86 6.62 28.71
N GLN A 35 -5.27 5.36 28.63
CA GLN A 35 -5.28 4.46 29.79
C GLN A 35 -4.35 3.29 29.49
N ARG A 36 -3.41 3.04 30.39
CA ARG A 36 -2.51 1.88 30.30
C ARG A 36 -3.29 0.61 30.62
N ILE A 37 -2.87 -0.50 30.05
CA ILE A 37 -3.47 -1.80 30.40
C ILE A 37 -3.07 -2.14 31.84
N GLY A 38 -4.09 -2.36 32.69
CA GLY A 38 -3.87 -2.68 34.10
C GLY A 38 -3.66 -1.48 35.03
N ASP A 39 -3.80 -0.26 34.50
CA ASP A 39 -3.74 0.96 35.32
C ASP A 39 -5.03 1.77 35.12
N ASP A 40 -5.68 2.15 36.19
CA ASP A 40 -6.92 2.93 36.15
C ASP A 40 -6.66 4.45 36.10
N THR A 41 -5.39 4.87 36.15
CA THR A 41 -5.02 6.28 36.13
C THR A 41 -5.00 6.82 34.71
N PRO A 42 -5.86 7.77 34.31
CA PRO A 42 -5.82 8.36 32.99
C PRO A 42 -4.57 9.22 32.81
N LEU A 43 -3.86 9.03 31.72
CA LEU A 43 -2.72 9.82 31.29
C LEU A 43 -3.16 10.80 30.20
N LYS A 44 -2.79 12.08 30.31
CA LYS A 44 -3.04 13.07 29.27
C LYS A 44 -1.86 13.12 28.28
N VAL A 45 -2.17 13.05 27.01
CA VAL A 45 -1.19 13.16 25.92
C VAL A 45 -1.65 14.17 24.88
N ASN A 46 -0.71 14.89 24.30
CA ASN A 46 -0.93 15.78 23.17
C ASN A 46 -0.07 15.32 21.98
N VAL A 47 -0.67 14.57 21.06
CA VAL A 47 0.04 13.91 19.97
C VAL A 47 -0.60 14.27 18.63
N ARG A 48 0.22 14.70 17.67
CA ARG A 48 -0.20 14.82 16.26
C ARG A 48 -0.26 13.43 15.65
N ILE A 49 -1.40 13.06 15.06
CA ILE A 49 -1.58 11.77 14.41
C ILE A 49 -1.43 11.91 12.88
N LEU A 50 -0.61 11.04 12.31
CA LEU A 50 -0.60 10.70 10.89
C LEU A 50 -1.05 9.26 10.77
N ALA A 51 -2.08 9.00 9.96
CA ALA A 51 -2.61 7.67 9.77
C ALA A 51 -2.52 7.26 8.31
N ALA A 52 -2.17 6.00 8.06
CA ALA A 52 -2.19 5.41 6.73
C ALA A 52 -3.03 4.15 6.70
N THR A 53 -3.65 3.87 5.56
CA THR A 53 -4.39 2.65 5.30
C THR A 53 -4.46 2.38 3.80
N ASN A 54 -4.49 1.13 3.42
CA ASN A 54 -4.75 0.66 2.06
C ASN A 54 -6.25 0.33 1.83
N ARG A 55 -7.08 0.37 2.89
CA ARG A 55 -8.52 0.06 2.82
C ARG A 55 -9.33 1.31 2.50
N ASP A 56 -10.45 1.11 1.79
CA ASP A 56 -11.48 2.13 1.69
C ASP A 56 -12.25 2.23 3.00
N LEU A 57 -11.89 3.23 3.83
CA LEU A 57 -12.54 3.42 5.13
C LEU A 57 -14.01 3.82 5.01
N LYS A 58 -14.45 4.46 3.90
CA LYS A 58 -15.86 4.77 3.68
C LYS A 58 -16.66 3.49 3.50
N GLN A 59 -16.15 2.58 2.68
CA GLN A 59 -16.76 1.27 2.50
C GLN A 59 -16.75 0.48 3.82
N ALA A 60 -15.64 0.48 4.55
CA ALA A 60 -15.55 -0.18 5.86
C ALA A 60 -16.54 0.37 6.90
N VAL A 61 -16.90 1.66 6.83
CA VAL A 61 -17.96 2.25 7.67
C VAL A 61 -19.32 1.70 7.28
N VAL A 62 -19.63 1.60 5.98
CA VAL A 62 -20.91 1.03 5.49
C VAL A 62 -21.05 -0.44 5.92
N GLU A 63 -19.96 -1.19 5.89
CA GLU A 63 -19.90 -2.60 6.31
C GLU A 63 -19.88 -2.80 7.84
N GLY A 64 -19.84 -1.72 8.62
CA GLY A 64 -19.77 -1.78 10.08
C GLY A 64 -18.42 -2.26 10.64
N GLN A 65 -17.39 -2.33 9.79
CA GLN A 65 -16.03 -2.74 10.18
C GLN A 65 -15.21 -1.55 10.71
N PHE A 66 -15.62 -0.33 10.41
CA PHE A 66 -14.99 0.89 10.89
C PHE A 66 -16.03 1.86 11.45
N ARG A 67 -15.69 2.54 12.53
CA ARG A 67 -16.59 3.49 13.20
C ARG A 67 -16.67 4.79 12.41
N SER A 68 -17.86 5.27 12.16
CA SER A 68 -18.11 6.53 11.45
C SER A 68 -17.54 7.75 12.19
N ASP A 69 -17.65 7.77 13.54
CA ASP A 69 -17.15 8.86 14.38
C ASP A 69 -15.61 8.98 14.29
N LEU A 70 -14.89 7.86 14.31
CA LEU A 70 -13.45 7.82 14.12
C LEU A 70 -13.04 8.24 12.72
N TYR A 71 -13.77 7.75 11.68
CA TYR A 71 -13.54 8.15 10.30
C TYR A 71 -13.59 9.67 10.12
N HIS A 72 -14.65 10.33 10.61
CA HIS A 72 -14.79 11.78 10.51
C HIS A 72 -13.70 12.54 11.29
N ARG A 73 -13.21 11.99 12.37
CA ARG A 73 -12.13 12.63 13.15
C ARG A 73 -10.77 12.55 12.45
N LEU A 74 -10.52 11.47 11.70
CA LEU A 74 -9.25 11.25 10.97
C LEU A 74 -9.23 11.90 9.58
N SER A 75 -10.38 11.92 8.88
CA SER A 75 -10.49 12.38 7.49
C SER A 75 -10.56 13.91 7.33
N VAL A 76 -9.91 14.66 8.21
CA VAL A 76 -9.87 16.14 8.12
C VAL A 76 -9.00 16.58 6.93
N PHE A 77 -7.87 15.92 6.70
CA PHE A 77 -6.94 16.16 5.59
C PHE A 77 -6.56 14.85 4.92
N PRO A 78 -7.42 14.32 4.03
CA PRO A 78 -7.08 13.11 3.30
C PRO A 78 -6.00 13.39 2.25
N ILE A 79 -4.94 12.59 2.26
CA ILE A 79 -3.89 12.60 1.25
C ILE A 79 -3.94 11.28 0.52
N GLN A 80 -4.19 11.34 -0.79
CA GLN A 80 -4.16 10.14 -1.63
C GLN A 80 -2.75 9.99 -2.23
N ALA A 81 -2.08 8.89 -1.89
CA ALA A 81 -0.82 8.53 -2.52
C ALA A 81 -1.10 7.88 -3.89
N PRO A 82 -0.61 8.45 -5.02
CA PRO A 82 -0.86 7.87 -6.33
C PRO A 82 -0.14 6.54 -6.49
N ALA A 83 -0.75 5.61 -7.23
CA ALA A 83 -0.12 4.35 -7.58
C ALA A 83 1.08 4.57 -8.52
N LEU A 84 2.01 3.61 -8.56
CA LEU A 84 3.22 3.76 -9.39
C LEU A 84 2.90 3.89 -10.88
N ARG A 85 1.86 3.20 -11.38
CA ARG A 85 1.36 3.32 -12.76
C ARG A 85 0.85 4.73 -13.12
N GLU A 86 0.49 5.54 -12.13
CA GLU A 86 0.03 6.94 -12.33
C GLU A 86 1.20 7.93 -12.38
N ARG A 87 2.41 7.45 -12.07
CA ARG A 87 3.64 8.25 -12.06
C ARG A 87 4.81 7.48 -12.71
N PRO A 88 4.67 7.07 -13.98
CA PRO A 88 5.69 6.25 -14.66
C PRO A 88 7.07 6.93 -14.73
N GLY A 89 7.11 8.26 -14.75
CA GLY A 89 8.36 9.02 -14.72
C GLY A 89 9.22 8.82 -13.47
N ASP A 90 8.66 8.28 -12.38
CA ASP A 90 9.42 7.95 -11.17
C ASP A 90 10.15 6.60 -11.27
N ILE A 91 9.75 5.74 -12.21
CA ILE A 91 10.29 4.38 -12.33
C ILE A 91 11.81 4.38 -12.58
N PRO A 92 12.37 5.17 -13.50
CA PRO A 92 13.82 5.19 -13.70
C PRO A 92 14.60 5.62 -12.45
N LEU A 93 14.10 6.62 -11.73
CA LEU A 93 14.73 7.11 -10.51
C LEU A 93 14.69 6.06 -9.39
N LEU A 94 13.55 5.45 -9.17
CA LEU A 94 13.37 4.38 -8.18
C LEU A 94 14.21 3.15 -8.54
N ALA A 95 14.25 2.78 -9.82
CA ALA A 95 15.05 1.67 -10.31
C ALA A 95 16.54 1.91 -10.06
N GLY A 96 17.04 3.10 -10.34
CA GLY A 96 18.42 3.49 -10.02
C GLY A 96 18.71 3.42 -8.52
N TYR A 97 17.81 3.92 -7.69
CA TYR A 97 17.93 3.86 -6.23
C TYR A 97 17.98 2.41 -5.71
N PHE A 98 17.09 1.52 -6.19
CA PHE A 98 17.09 0.12 -5.78
C PHE A 98 18.29 -0.65 -6.29
N CYS A 99 18.77 -0.34 -7.50
CA CYS A 99 20.04 -0.89 -7.99
C CYS A 99 21.20 -0.54 -7.06
N GLU A 100 21.29 0.70 -6.62
CA GLU A 100 22.37 1.09 -5.70
C GLU A 100 22.24 0.40 -4.34
N ARG A 101 21.04 0.25 -3.80
CA ARG A 101 20.82 -0.54 -2.58
C ARG A 101 21.22 -2.00 -2.76
N CYS A 102 20.84 -2.62 -3.88
CA CYS A 102 21.23 -4.00 -4.21
C CYS A 102 22.74 -4.12 -4.38
N ARG A 103 23.38 -3.16 -5.06
CA ARG A 103 24.83 -3.13 -5.22
C ARG A 103 25.55 -3.22 -3.86
N VAL A 104 25.14 -2.37 -2.91
CA VAL A 104 25.72 -2.34 -1.56
C VAL A 104 25.43 -3.65 -0.81
N SER A 105 24.18 -4.11 -0.80
CA SER A 105 23.76 -5.31 -0.05
C SER A 105 24.39 -6.60 -0.57
N LEU A 106 24.63 -6.70 -1.88
CA LEU A 106 25.26 -7.86 -2.53
C LEU A 106 26.79 -7.75 -2.62
N GLY A 107 27.40 -6.64 -2.18
CA GLY A 107 28.84 -6.43 -2.26
C GLY A 107 29.37 -6.34 -3.71
N LEU A 108 28.59 -5.76 -4.61
CA LEU A 108 28.96 -5.62 -6.02
C LEU A 108 29.74 -4.31 -6.23
N GLU A 109 30.67 -4.32 -7.19
CA GLU A 109 31.39 -3.10 -7.58
C GLU A 109 30.47 -2.16 -8.35
N ARG A 110 29.68 -2.71 -9.30
CA ARG A 110 28.70 -1.97 -10.12
C ARG A 110 27.46 -2.82 -10.35
N LEU A 111 26.34 -2.15 -10.53
CA LEU A 111 25.09 -2.77 -11.00
C LEU A 111 24.41 -1.77 -11.95
N ARG A 112 24.07 -2.20 -13.16
CA ARG A 112 23.48 -1.34 -14.19
C ARG A 112 22.23 -1.98 -14.74
N ILE A 113 21.25 -1.13 -15.09
CA ILE A 113 20.06 -1.57 -15.84
C ILE A 113 20.31 -1.21 -17.31
N LEU A 114 20.14 -2.19 -18.20
CA LEU A 114 20.23 -1.96 -19.65
C LEU A 114 18.96 -1.23 -20.13
N PRO A 115 19.05 -0.46 -21.24
CA PRO A 115 17.92 0.31 -21.75
C PRO A 115 16.68 -0.54 -22.04
N GLY A 116 16.84 -1.77 -22.59
CA GLY A 116 15.72 -2.68 -22.83
C GLY A 116 15.02 -3.14 -21.55
N ALA A 117 15.78 -3.38 -20.49
CA ALA A 117 15.22 -3.71 -19.17
C ALA A 117 14.48 -2.51 -18.55
N LEU A 118 15.04 -1.31 -18.67
CA LEU A 118 14.38 -0.10 -18.17
C LEU A 118 13.04 0.14 -18.89
N ALA A 119 13.00 0.03 -20.21
CA ALA A 119 11.76 0.15 -20.98
C ALA A 119 10.70 -0.89 -20.57
N LEU A 120 11.13 -2.13 -20.25
CA LEU A 120 10.23 -3.16 -19.71
C LEU A 120 9.65 -2.75 -18.35
N LEU A 121 10.46 -2.17 -17.45
CA LEU A 121 10.01 -1.71 -16.16
C LEU A 121 9.02 -0.53 -16.27
N GLU A 122 9.26 0.40 -17.19
CA GLU A 122 8.38 1.54 -17.46
C GLU A 122 7.03 1.13 -18.04
N GLY A 123 6.99 0.03 -18.80
CA GLY A 123 5.76 -0.50 -19.42
C GLY A 123 4.92 -1.39 -18.52
N HIS A 124 5.35 -1.69 -17.29
CA HIS A 124 4.63 -2.58 -16.38
C HIS A 124 3.72 -1.81 -15.42
N ASP A 125 2.54 -2.37 -15.08
CA ASP A 125 1.51 -1.71 -14.27
C ASP A 125 1.80 -1.65 -12.77
N TRP A 126 2.72 -2.45 -12.27
CA TRP A 126 3.14 -2.50 -10.88
C TRP A 126 1.97 -2.60 -9.88
N PRO A 127 1.16 -3.66 -9.88
CA PRO A 127 0.06 -3.81 -8.94
C PRO A 127 0.52 -3.78 -7.48
N GLY A 128 1.72 -4.31 -7.17
CA GLY A 128 2.37 -4.19 -5.87
C GLY A 128 3.18 -2.91 -5.67
N ASN A 129 3.03 -1.92 -6.57
CA ASN A 129 3.65 -0.60 -6.51
C ASN A 129 5.18 -0.66 -6.31
N VAL A 130 5.71 0.25 -5.49
CA VAL A 130 7.16 0.40 -5.25
C VAL A 130 7.77 -0.85 -4.62
N ARG A 131 7.02 -1.58 -3.78
CA ARG A 131 7.52 -2.84 -3.17
C ARG A 131 7.75 -3.92 -4.22
N GLU A 132 6.86 -4.03 -5.18
CA GLU A 132 7.01 -5.00 -6.27
C GLU A 132 8.22 -4.66 -7.16
N LEU A 133 8.39 -3.38 -7.51
CA LEU A 133 9.55 -2.89 -8.25
C LEU A 133 10.86 -3.19 -7.50
N GLU A 134 10.94 -2.91 -6.22
CA GLU A 134 12.10 -3.21 -5.37
C GLU A 134 12.44 -4.71 -5.40
N HIS A 135 11.43 -5.57 -5.18
CA HIS A 135 11.63 -7.02 -5.21
C HIS A 135 12.02 -7.53 -6.60
N ALA A 136 11.46 -6.97 -7.66
CA ALA A 136 11.82 -7.34 -9.03
C ALA A 136 13.29 -7.03 -9.33
N ILE A 137 13.76 -5.84 -8.96
CA ILE A 137 15.15 -5.42 -9.15
C ILE A 137 16.09 -6.29 -8.31
N HIS A 138 15.73 -6.56 -7.06
CA HIS A 138 16.56 -7.41 -6.19
C HIS A 138 16.71 -8.82 -6.77
N ARG A 139 15.61 -9.45 -7.22
CA ARG A 139 15.66 -10.77 -7.88
C ARG A 139 16.51 -10.75 -9.15
N ALA A 140 16.32 -9.73 -10.00
CA ALA A 140 17.08 -9.58 -11.22
C ALA A 140 18.60 -9.42 -10.93
N ALA A 141 18.95 -8.67 -9.87
CA ALA A 141 20.35 -8.49 -9.47
C ALA A 141 21.00 -9.81 -9.01
N VAL A 142 20.28 -10.62 -8.24
CA VAL A 142 20.75 -11.95 -7.80
C VAL A 142 20.95 -12.88 -9.01
N LEU A 143 19.99 -12.91 -9.94
CA LEU A 143 20.05 -13.74 -11.14
C LEU A 143 21.20 -13.30 -12.06
N ALA A 144 21.32 -12.01 -12.36
CA ALA A 144 22.39 -11.48 -13.20
C ALA A 144 23.78 -11.75 -12.60
N ARG A 145 23.93 -11.63 -11.28
CA ARG A 145 25.18 -11.98 -10.60
C ARG A 145 25.52 -13.46 -10.76
N ALA A 146 24.55 -14.34 -10.58
CA ALA A 146 24.74 -15.79 -10.71
C ALA A 146 25.08 -16.20 -12.14
N GLU A 147 24.41 -15.62 -13.12
CA GLU A 147 24.59 -15.92 -14.54
C GLU A 147 25.94 -15.40 -15.06
N GLN A 148 26.27 -14.15 -14.77
CA GLN A 148 27.44 -13.47 -15.31
C GLN A 148 28.71 -13.75 -14.53
N GLY A 149 28.63 -14.28 -13.30
CA GLY A 149 29.78 -14.54 -12.43
C GLY A 149 30.63 -13.30 -12.13
N SER A 150 30.08 -12.09 -12.33
CA SER A 150 30.76 -10.81 -12.33
C SER A 150 30.47 -10.01 -11.09
N GLN A 151 31.44 -9.21 -10.66
CA GLN A 151 31.24 -8.19 -9.61
C GLN A 151 30.56 -6.91 -10.16
N SER A 152 30.37 -6.84 -11.47
CA SER A 152 29.76 -5.69 -12.16
C SER A 152 28.67 -6.14 -13.14
N PRO A 153 27.63 -6.88 -12.68
CA PRO A 153 26.60 -7.41 -13.55
C PRO A 153 25.72 -6.31 -14.17
N ALA A 154 25.14 -6.62 -15.33
CA ALA A 154 24.16 -5.79 -16.01
C ALA A 154 22.78 -6.46 -15.99
N LEU A 155 21.75 -5.74 -15.61
CA LEU A 155 20.38 -6.21 -15.61
C LEU A 155 19.80 -6.07 -17.02
N ASP A 156 19.46 -7.19 -17.63
CA ASP A 156 18.79 -7.26 -18.92
C ASP A 156 17.30 -7.66 -18.71
N ALA A 157 16.49 -7.46 -19.74
CA ALA A 157 15.05 -7.75 -19.72
C ALA A 157 14.73 -9.19 -19.30
N HIS A 158 15.54 -10.18 -19.68
CA HIS A 158 15.32 -11.59 -19.34
C HIS A 158 15.52 -11.90 -17.84
N HIS A 159 16.21 -11.05 -17.07
CA HIS A 159 16.32 -11.20 -15.63
C HIS A 159 15.03 -10.81 -14.88
N PHE A 160 14.15 -10.06 -15.56
CA PHE A 160 12.88 -9.61 -15.02
C PHE A 160 11.76 -10.55 -15.42
N ASN A 161 11.42 -11.51 -14.55
CA ASN A 161 10.21 -12.31 -14.73
C ASN A 161 9.01 -11.51 -14.19
N LEU A 162 8.58 -10.50 -14.95
CA LEU A 162 7.36 -9.78 -14.70
C LEU A 162 6.23 -10.64 -15.27
N GLY A 163 5.60 -11.48 -14.43
CA GLY A 163 4.45 -12.28 -14.85
C GLY A 163 3.46 -11.40 -15.61
N ALA A 164 2.84 -11.93 -16.67
CA ALA A 164 1.78 -11.23 -17.38
C ALA A 164 0.82 -10.66 -16.34
N ALA A 165 0.55 -9.34 -16.42
CA ALA A 165 -0.32 -8.64 -15.50
C ALA A 165 -1.57 -9.49 -15.29
N VAL A 166 -1.79 -9.94 -14.05
CA VAL A 166 -3.03 -10.60 -13.68
C VAL A 166 -4.08 -9.51 -13.77
N SER A 167 -4.72 -9.41 -14.94
CA SER A 167 -5.87 -8.53 -15.11
C SER A 167 -6.86 -8.88 -14.00
N PRO A 168 -7.36 -7.91 -13.24
CA PRO A 168 -8.39 -8.16 -12.25
C PRO A 168 -9.55 -8.87 -12.97
N PRO A 169 -10.19 -9.88 -12.36
CA PRO A 169 -11.31 -10.55 -12.97
C PRO A 169 -12.35 -9.49 -13.36
N PRO A 170 -12.93 -9.58 -14.57
CA PRO A 170 -13.96 -8.63 -14.99
C PRO A 170 -15.04 -8.60 -13.92
N ALA A 171 -15.35 -7.40 -13.42
CA ALA A 171 -16.43 -7.20 -12.47
C ALA A 171 -17.67 -7.92 -13.03
N ALA A 172 -18.18 -8.90 -12.28
CA ALA A 172 -19.37 -9.65 -12.66
C ALA A 172 -20.49 -8.64 -12.88
N SER A 173 -20.84 -8.44 -14.15
CA SER A 173 -22.00 -7.68 -14.56
C SER A 173 -23.22 -8.37 -13.92
N THR A 174 -23.74 -7.79 -12.85
CA THR A 174 -25.02 -8.18 -12.30
C THR A 174 -26.09 -7.80 -13.33
N ALA A 175 -26.41 -8.76 -14.20
CA ALA A 175 -27.56 -8.68 -15.05
C ALA A 175 -28.81 -8.59 -14.13
N THR A 176 -29.39 -7.44 -14.05
CA THR A 176 -30.70 -7.21 -13.43
C THR A 176 -31.73 -8.04 -14.19
N PRO A 177 -32.46 -8.98 -13.57
CA PRO A 177 -33.56 -9.65 -14.24
C PRO A 177 -34.68 -8.65 -14.45
N ALA A 178 -35.09 -8.47 -15.69
CA ALA A 178 -36.25 -7.69 -16.06
C ALA A 178 -37.52 -8.26 -15.39
N PRO A 179 -38.45 -7.42 -14.91
CA PRO A 179 -39.71 -7.90 -14.36
C PRO A 179 -40.56 -8.48 -15.49
N SER A 180 -40.89 -9.76 -15.41
CA SER A 180 -41.87 -10.45 -16.23
C SER A 180 -43.26 -9.90 -15.92
N VAL A 181 -43.84 -9.20 -16.89
CA VAL A 181 -45.23 -8.79 -16.85
C VAL A 181 -46.07 -10.03 -17.15
N ALA A 182 -46.73 -10.58 -16.13
CA ALA A 182 -47.75 -11.60 -16.30
C ALA A 182 -49.04 -10.92 -16.68
N THR A 183 -49.39 -10.99 -17.97
CA THR A 183 -50.71 -10.69 -18.47
C THR A 183 -51.60 -11.90 -18.17
N GLY A 184 -52.47 -11.78 -17.19
CA GLY A 184 -53.53 -12.74 -16.88
C GLY A 184 -54.86 -12.13 -17.22
N LEU A 185 -55.36 -12.44 -18.42
CA LEU A 185 -56.79 -12.32 -18.79
C LEU A 185 -57.55 -13.55 -18.26
N GLY A 186 -58.73 -13.33 -17.74
CA GLY A 186 -59.73 -14.37 -17.87
C GLY A 186 -60.72 -14.56 -16.71
N LEU A 187 -61.94 -14.01 -16.90
CA LEU A 187 -63.24 -14.41 -16.37
C LEU A 187 -63.60 -14.05 -14.95
#